data_1024f9c30d809d701142f92bf7cf5a41
#
_entry.id   1024f9c30d809d701142f92bf7cf5a41
#
_cell.length_a   1.000
_cell.length_b   1.000
_cell.length_c   1.000
_cell.angle_alpha   90.00
_cell.angle_beta   90.00
_cell.angle_gamma   90.00
#
_symmetry.space_group_name_H-M   'P 1'
#
loop_
_entity.id
_entity.type
_entity.pdbx_description
1 polymer ?
#
loop_
_entity_poly.entity_id
_entity_poly.type
_entity_poly.pdbx_seq_one_letter_code
_entity_poly.pdbx_strand_id
1 'polypeptide(L)'
;EYHAYLSGLYSYKLSLDKTQLLKYSRGIFDNIKQAAELQPDNPFVLSMLGNVEFYSPFGNKKKALEYYQKSNTLYHQMPDAKELWNVRAVQMTIVQCLAKMNRAEEAKQQCELFLKEEPNCLIFQTLMADLTSKNL
;
A
#
# COMPACT_ATOMS: atom_id res chain seq x y z
N GLU A 1 -14.69 5.01 -5.11
CA GLU A 1 -13.34 5.56 -5.48
C GLU A 1 -13.16 7.03 -5.12
N TYR A 2 -14.13 7.92 -5.39
CA TYR A 2 -14.03 9.37 -5.11
C TYR A 2 -13.53 9.68 -3.69
N HIS A 3 -14.15 9.09 -2.67
CA HIS A 3 -13.74 9.28 -1.28
C HIS A 3 -12.35 8.71 -0.98
N ALA A 4 -11.93 7.64 -1.65
CA ALA A 4 -10.58 7.11 -1.51
C ALA A 4 -9.54 8.10 -2.07
N TYR A 5 -9.81 8.74 -3.22
CA TYR A 5 -8.96 9.81 -3.73
C TYR A 5 -8.93 11.03 -2.81
N LEU A 6 -10.07 11.44 -2.25
CA LEU A 6 -10.09 12.53 -1.27
C LEU A 6 -9.25 12.23 -0.03
N SER A 7 -9.32 11.01 0.50
CA SER A 7 -8.46 10.56 1.60
C SER A 7 -6.99 10.71 1.24
N GLY A 8 -6.58 10.28 0.03
CA GLY A 8 -5.23 10.45 -0.48
C GLY A 8 -4.79 11.92 -0.60
N LEU A 9 -5.67 12.79 -1.10
CA LEU A 9 -5.39 14.22 -1.20
C LEU A 9 -5.22 14.88 0.19
N TYR A 10 -6.00 14.49 1.19
CA TYR A 10 -5.81 14.95 2.56
C TYR A 10 -4.48 14.44 3.14
N SER A 11 -4.09 13.20 2.84
CA SER A 11 -2.78 12.65 3.24
C SER A 11 -1.63 13.45 2.62
N TYR A 12 -1.74 13.78 1.35
CA TYR A 12 -0.76 14.64 0.65
C TYR A 12 -0.70 16.04 1.26
N LYS A 13 -1.85 16.69 1.51
CA LYS A 13 -1.90 17.99 2.19
C LYS A 13 -1.26 17.94 3.57
N LEU A 14 -1.46 16.87 4.33
CA LEU A 14 -0.83 16.68 5.64
C LEU A 14 0.70 16.57 5.53
N SER A 15 1.21 15.95 4.46
CA SER A 15 2.66 15.87 4.23
C SER A 15 3.30 17.23 3.96
N LEU A 16 2.55 18.15 3.35
CA LEU A 16 3.01 19.52 3.05
C LEU A 16 2.84 20.48 4.22
N ASP A 17 1.76 20.35 4.98
CA ASP A 17 1.44 21.24 6.09
C ASP A 17 0.98 20.47 7.34
N LYS A 18 1.93 20.18 8.19
CA LYS A 18 1.69 19.46 9.45
C LYS A 18 0.98 20.31 10.52
N THR A 19 0.87 21.61 10.32
CA THR A 19 0.16 22.50 11.28
C THR A 19 -1.34 22.24 11.29
N GLN A 20 -1.87 21.67 10.21
CA GLN A 20 -3.29 21.33 10.05
C GLN A 20 -3.58 19.85 10.38
N LEU A 21 -2.77 19.24 11.24
CA LEU A 21 -2.83 17.80 11.56
C LEU A 21 -4.25 17.31 11.85
N LEU A 22 -4.96 17.95 12.76
CA LEU A 22 -6.31 17.51 13.15
C LEU A 22 -7.32 17.59 12.01
N LYS A 23 -7.29 18.67 11.24
CA LYS A 23 -8.19 18.89 10.10
C LYS A 23 -7.98 17.86 9.01
N TYR A 24 -6.72 17.64 8.61
CA TYR A 24 -6.41 16.71 7.51
C TYR A 24 -6.56 15.25 7.94
N SER A 25 -6.19 14.91 9.18
CA SER A 25 -6.41 13.55 9.70
C SER A 25 -7.89 13.19 9.70
N ARG A 26 -8.76 14.09 10.14
CA ARG A 26 -10.21 13.87 10.06
C ARG A 26 -10.67 13.65 8.64
N GLY A 27 -10.23 14.50 7.69
CA GLY A 27 -10.53 14.32 6.27
C GLY A 27 -10.07 12.97 5.71
N ILE A 28 -8.89 12.49 6.12
CA ILE A 28 -8.37 11.16 5.74
C ILE A 28 -9.32 10.06 6.24
N PHE A 29 -9.60 10.03 7.54
CA PHE A 29 -10.38 8.94 8.16
C PHE A 29 -11.84 8.93 7.73
N ASP A 30 -12.50 10.10 7.68
CA ASP A 30 -13.91 10.18 7.29
C ASP A 30 -14.11 9.71 5.84
N ASN A 31 -13.23 10.15 4.92
CA ASN A 31 -13.34 9.78 3.51
C ASN A 31 -12.98 8.31 3.25
N ILE A 32 -11.95 7.76 3.89
CA ILE A 32 -11.60 6.36 3.67
C ILE A 32 -12.65 5.41 4.25
N LYS A 33 -13.24 5.77 5.39
CA LYS A 33 -14.36 5.02 5.98
C LYS A 33 -15.56 5.00 5.05
N GLN A 34 -15.94 6.15 4.50
CA GLN A 34 -17.05 6.24 3.55
C GLN A 34 -16.76 5.47 2.25
N ALA A 35 -15.53 5.51 1.75
CA ALA A 35 -15.13 4.70 0.60
C ALA A 35 -15.30 3.20 0.87
N ALA A 36 -14.89 2.73 2.05
CA ALA A 36 -14.98 1.33 2.44
C ALA A 36 -16.44 0.86 2.64
N GLU A 37 -17.30 1.72 3.16
CA GLU A 37 -18.73 1.44 3.30
C GLU A 37 -19.43 1.31 1.93
N LEU A 38 -19.05 2.15 0.97
CA LEU A 38 -19.64 2.15 -0.37
C LEU A 38 -19.08 1.06 -1.29
N GLN A 39 -17.82 0.71 -1.15
CA GLN A 39 -17.10 -0.21 -2.05
C GLN A 39 -16.10 -1.09 -1.28
N PRO A 40 -16.57 -2.03 -0.42
CA PRO A 40 -15.70 -2.80 0.49
C PRO A 40 -14.74 -3.75 -0.23
N ASP A 41 -15.06 -4.16 -1.47
CA ASP A 41 -14.25 -5.09 -2.27
C ASP A 41 -13.58 -4.39 -3.48
N ASN A 42 -13.52 -3.06 -3.49
CA ASN A 42 -12.77 -2.33 -4.51
C ASN A 42 -11.28 -2.38 -4.17
N PRO A 43 -10.41 -2.90 -5.07
CA PRO A 43 -8.99 -3.06 -4.77
C PRO A 43 -8.27 -1.73 -4.50
N PHE A 44 -8.66 -0.64 -5.16
CA PHE A 44 -8.11 0.69 -4.89
C PHE A 44 -8.49 1.18 -3.49
N VAL A 45 -9.74 1.00 -3.08
CA VAL A 45 -10.19 1.38 -1.72
C VAL A 45 -9.43 0.59 -0.65
N LEU A 46 -9.26 -0.71 -0.86
CA LEU A 46 -8.48 -1.58 0.04
C LEU A 46 -7.01 -1.13 0.13
N SER A 47 -6.38 -0.79 -0.99
CA SER A 47 -5.00 -0.27 -0.96
C SER A 47 -4.89 1.03 -0.17
N MET A 48 -5.87 1.92 -0.29
CA MET A 48 -5.91 3.17 0.48
C MET A 48 -6.18 2.95 1.98
N LEU A 49 -7.01 1.96 2.35
CA LEU A 49 -7.14 1.52 3.75
C LEU A 49 -5.82 1.00 4.29
N GLY A 50 -5.11 0.19 3.50
CA GLY A 50 -3.76 -0.28 3.80
C GLY A 50 -2.80 0.88 4.05
N ASN A 51 -2.82 1.91 3.20
CA ASN A 51 -2.00 3.10 3.35
C ASN A 51 -2.28 3.84 4.67
N VAL A 52 -3.55 4.01 5.04
CA VAL A 52 -3.92 4.65 6.31
C VAL A 52 -3.38 3.85 7.51
N GLU A 53 -3.51 2.53 7.49
CA GLU A 53 -2.99 1.66 8.57
C GLU A 53 -1.45 1.59 8.57
N PHE A 54 -0.80 1.71 7.43
CA PHE A 54 0.66 1.61 7.32
C PHE A 54 1.38 2.91 7.73
N TYR A 55 0.87 4.07 7.28
CA TYR A 55 1.53 5.35 7.49
C TYR A 55 1.06 6.10 8.72
N SER A 56 -0.09 5.74 9.31
CA SER A 56 -0.56 6.34 10.55
C SER A 56 0.36 5.98 11.73
N PRO A 57 0.67 6.92 12.61
CA PRO A 57 1.42 6.63 13.85
C PRO A 57 0.74 5.60 14.75
N PHE A 58 -0.58 5.53 14.69
CA PHE A 58 -1.42 4.60 15.47
C PHE A 58 -1.93 3.42 14.63
N GLY A 59 -1.47 3.30 13.39
CA GLY A 59 -1.92 2.28 12.47
C GLY A 59 -1.37 0.88 12.78
N ASN A 60 -2.07 -0.11 12.31
CA ASN A 60 -1.75 -1.52 12.50
C ASN A 60 -1.14 -2.11 11.21
N LYS A 61 0.17 -2.37 11.22
CA LYS A 61 0.89 -2.90 10.05
C LYS A 61 0.41 -4.29 9.63
N LYS A 62 -0.05 -5.13 10.57
CA LYS A 62 -0.63 -6.43 10.22
C LYS A 62 -1.91 -6.26 9.42
N LYS A 63 -2.79 -5.36 9.87
CA LYS A 63 -4.02 -5.02 9.17
C LYS A 63 -3.76 -4.35 7.82
N ALA A 64 -2.72 -3.49 7.75
CA ALA A 64 -2.28 -2.92 6.47
C ALA A 64 -1.89 -4.01 5.47
N LEU A 65 -1.10 -5.00 5.92
CA LEU A 65 -0.69 -6.11 5.08
C LEU A 65 -1.89 -6.93 4.57
N GLU A 66 -2.87 -7.22 5.43
CA GLU A 66 -4.12 -7.91 5.05
C GLU A 66 -4.88 -7.14 3.95
N TYR A 67 -5.01 -5.83 4.09
CA TYR A 67 -5.64 -4.99 3.07
C TYR A 67 -4.87 -4.99 1.74
N TYR A 68 -3.55 -4.86 1.77
CA TYR A 68 -2.73 -4.90 0.55
C TYR A 68 -2.79 -6.25 -0.15
N GLN A 69 -2.74 -7.36 0.61
CA GLN A 69 -2.84 -8.70 0.04
C GLN A 69 -4.22 -8.94 -0.62
N LYS A 70 -5.31 -8.53 0.05
CA LYS A 70 -6.65 -8.60 -0.54
C LYS A 70 -6.76 -7.72 -1.79
N SER A 71 -6.23 -6.50 -1.74
CA SER A 71 -6.17 -5.60 -2.89
C SER A 71 -5.42 -6.22 -4.07
N ASN A 72 -4.23 -6.77 -3.82
CA ASN A 72 -3.43 -7.42 -4.86
C ASN A 72 -4.17 -8.59 -5.51
N THR A 73 -4.82 -9.45 -4.71
CA THR A 73 -5.63 -10.56 -5.21
C THR A 73 -6.77 -10.09 -6.12
N LEU A 74 -7.49 -9.04 -5.72
CA LEU A 74 -8.58 -8.50 -6.51
C LEU A 74 -8.11 -7.83 -7.80
N TYR A 75 -6.99 -7.11 -7.77
CA TYR A 75 -6.40 -6.56 -8.99
C TYR A 75 -6.03 -7.65 -10.00
N HIS A 76 -5.48 -8.79 -9.56
CA HIS A 76 -5.13 -9.89 -10.46
C HIS A 76 -6.33 -10.60 -11.10
N GLN A 77 -7.54 -10.38 -10.57
CA GLN A 77 -8.78 -10.86 -11.18
C GLN A 77 -9.33 -9.91 -12.26
N MET A 78 -8.77 -8.70 -12.38
CA MET A 78 -9.20 -7.72 -13.37
C MET A 78 -8.53 -8.01 -14.73
N PRO A 79 -9.23 -7.72 -15.86
CA PRO A 79 -8.58 -7.69 -17.17
C PRO A 79 -7.38 -6.73 -17.14
N ASP A 80 -6.32 -7.11 -17.86
CA ASP A 80 -5.13 -6.27 -18.03
C ASP A 80 -4.42 -5.86 -16.71
N ALA A 81 -4.57 -6.67 -15.65
CA ALA A 81 -3.99 -6.41 -14.34
C ALA A 81 -2.49 -6.06 -14.39
N LYS A 82 -1.74 -6.72 -15.29
CA LYS A 82 -0.29 -6.49 -15.45
C LYS A 82 0.07 -5.09 -15.96
N GLU A 83 -0.84 -4.42 -16.63
CA GLU A 83 -0.63 -3.06 -17.16
C GLU A 83 -0.98 -1.98 -16.13
N LEU A 84 -1.71 -2.34 -15.07
CA LEU A 84 -2.12 -1.40 -14.05
C LEU A 84 -0.95 -1.05 -13.13
N TRP A 85 -0.50 0.19 -13.13
CA TRP A 85 0.52 0.70 -12.22
C TRP A 85 0.14 0.49 -10.74
N ASN A 86 -1.14 0.47 -10.41
CA ASN A 86 -1.68 0.21 -9.07
C ASN A 86 -1.27 -1.17 -8.54
N VAL A 87 -1.17 -2.19 -9.39
CA VAL A 87 -0.72 -3.53 -9.00
C VAL A 87 0.70 -3.46 -8.46
N ARG A 88 1.62 -2.83 -9.21
CA ARG A 88 3.02 -2.66 -8.78
C ARG A 88 3.14 -1.84 -7.50
N ALA A 89 2.33 -0.79 -7.36
CA ALA A 89 2.31 0.03 -6.15
C ALA A 89 1.88 -0.80 -4.92
N VAL A 90 0.84 -1.62 -5.04
CA VAL A 90 0.37 -2.51 -3.97
C VAL A 90 1.41 -3.59 -3.66
N GLN A 91 2.00 -4.23 -4.66
CA GLN A 91 3.06 -5.22 -4.49
C GLN A 91 4.28 -4.63 -3.78
N MET A 92 4.70 -3.42 -4.15
CA MET A 92 5.76 -2.68 -3.46
C MET A 92 5.42 -2.46 -1.97
N THR A 93 4.20 -2.03 -1.67
CA THR A 93 3.79 -1.78 -0.28
C THR A 93 3.69 -3.07 0.55
N ILE A 94 3.34 -4.21 -0.05
CA ILE A 94 3.41 -5.52 0.61
C ILE A 94 4.83 -5.81 1.08
N VAL A 95 5.82 -5.69 0.20
CA VAL A 95 7.24 -5.92 0.53
C VAL A 95 7.71 -4.96 1.63
N GLN A 96 7.41 -3.68 1.50
CA GLN A 96 7.75 -2.67 2.49
C GLN A 96 7.09 -2.93 3.84
N CYS A 97 5.82 -3.37 3.85
CA CYS A 97 5.09 -3.68 5.07
C CYS A 97 5.72 -4.86 5.81
N LEU A 98 6.06 -5.94 5.10
CA LEU A 98 6.77 -7.08 5.68
C LEU A 98 8.12 -6.67 6.26
N ALA A 99 8.91 -5.89 5.55
CA ALA A 99 10.18 -5.37 6.03
C ALA A 99 10.03 -4.52 7.31
N LYS A 100 9.02 -3.65 7.36
CA LYS A 100 8.72 -2.82 8.54
C LYS A 100 8.18 -3.63 9.74
N MET A 101 7.71 -4.84 9.51
CA MET A 101 7.30 -5.79 10.56
C MET A 101 8.44 -6.70 11.01
N ASN A 102 9.69 -6.44 10.61
CA ASN A 102 10.87 -7.29 10.84
C ASN A 102 10.73 -8.72 10.25
N ARG A 103 9.96 -8.88 9.17
CA ARG A 103 9.76 -10.13 8.44
C ARG A 103 10.59 -10.09 7.14
N ALA A 104 11.91 -9.88 7.29
CA ALA A 104 12.80 -9.62 6.16
C ALA A 104 12.87 -10.79 5.15
N GLU A 105 12.89 -12.04 5.63
CA GLU A 105 12.93 -13.21 4.74
C GLU A 105 11.64 -13.33 3.92
N GLU A 106 10.49 -13.08 4.52
CA GLU A 106 9.21 -13.09 3.80
C GLU A 106 9.13 -11.92 2.81
N ALA A 107 9.67 -10.76 3.16
CA ALA A 107 9.77 -9.62 2.25
C ALA A 107 10.63 -9.96 1.02
N LYS A 108 11.77 -10.64 1.20
CA LYS A 108 12.62 -11.11 0.11
C LYS A 108 11.90 -12.12 -0.78
N GLN A 109 11.31 -13.15 -0.19
CA GLN A 109 10.55 -14.16 -0.93
C GLN A 109 9.43 -13.54 -1.77
N GLN A 110 8.70 -12.58 -1.19
CA GLN A 110 7.62 -11.89 -1.90
C GLN A 110 8.16 -11.03 -3.05
N CYS A 111 9.28 -10.34 -2.81
CA CYS A 111 9.95 -9.54 -3.85
C CYS A 111 10.47 -10.43 -5.00
N GLU A 112 11.02 -11.61 -4.70
CA GLU A 112 11.44 -12.59 -5.70
C GLU A 112 10.27 -13.08 -6.56
N LEU A 113 9.10 -13.32 -5.95
CA LEU A 113 7.90 -13.71 -6.70
C LEU A 113 7.48 -12.61 -7.68
N PHE A 114 7.48 -11.34 -7.26
CA PHE A 114 7.15 -10.23 -8.13
C PHE A 114 8.18 -10.03 -9.25
N LEU A 115 9.46 -10.25 -8.96
CA LEU A 115 10.52 -10.22 -9.98
C LEU A 115 10.41 -11.38 -10.98
N LYS A 116 9.86 -12.54 -10.61
CA LYS A 116 9.56 -13.60 -11.58
C LYS A 116 8.45 -13.21 -12.55
N GLU A 117 7.46 -12.44 -12.08
CA GLU A 117 6.40 -11.91 -12.95
C GLU A 117 6.90 -10.78 -13.85
N GLU A 118 7.74 -9.89 -13.32
CA GLU A 118 8.31 -8.74 -14.02
C GLU A 118 9.83 -8.59 -13.75
N PRO A 119 10.67 -9.35 -14.45
CA PRO A 119 12.14 -9.38 -14.18
C PRO A 119 12.83 -8.02 -14.34
N ASN A 120 12.30 -7.18 -15.21
CA ASN A 120 12.86 -5.85 -15.53
C ASN A 120 12.26 -4.71 -14.70
N CYS A 121 11.44 -5.02 -13.69
CA CYS A 121 10.85 -3.98 -12.83
C CYS A 121 11.90 -3.39 -11.88
N LEU A 122 12.35 -2.18 -12.19
CA LEU A 122 13.38 -1.47 -11.42
C LEU A 122 13.01 -1.29 -9.94
N ILE A 123 11.72 -1.11 -9.64
CA ILE A 123 11.22 -0.98 -8.26
C ILE A 123 11.56 -2.21 -7.43
N PHE A 124 11.28 -3.42 -7.95
CA PHE A 124 11.54 -4.65 -7.22
C PHE A 124 13.03 -5.00 -7.19
N GLN A 125 13.79 -4.67 -8.23
CA GLN A 125 15.25 -4.82 -8.22
C GLN A 125 15.87 -3.95 -7.11
N THR A 126 15.43 -2.69 -6.97
CA THR A 126 15.90 -1.78 -5.92
C THR A 126 15.50 -2.27 -4.53
N LEU A 127 14.24 -2.68 -4.35
CA LEU A 127 13.78 -3.25 -3.06
C LEU A 127 14.58 -4.49 -2.66
N MET A 128 14.88 -5.37 -3.61
CA MET A 128 15.68 -6.57 -3.34
C MET A 128 17.09 -6.21 -2.90
N ALA A 129 17.73 -5.25 -3.57
CA ALA A 129 19.05 -4.77 -3.20
C ALA A 129 19.05 -4.19 -1.77
N ASP A 130 18.05 -3.36 -1.43
CA ASP A 130 17.89 -2.77 -0.10
C ASP A 130 17.68 -3.83 1.00
N LEU A 131 16.86 -4.85 0.71
CA LEU A 131 16.61 -5.95 1.66
C LEU A 131 17.85 -6.81 1.87
N THR A 132 18.70 -6.93 0.87
CA THR A 132 19.95 -7.71 0.94
C THR A 132 21.04 -6.94 1.69
N SER A 133 21.16 -5.62 1.46
CA SER A 133 22.17 -4.78 2.10
C SER A 133 21.94 -4.56 3.61
N LYS A 134 20.70 -4.63 4.08
CA LYS A 134 20.36 -4.49 5.52
C LYS A 134 20.67 -5.72 6.36
N ASN A 135 21.19 -6.79 5.76
CA ASN A 135 21.70 -7.97 6.46
C ASN A 135 23.22 -7.92 6.70
N LEU A 136 23.82 -6.76 6.54
CA LEU A 136 25.17 -6.44 6.98
C LEU A 136 25.11 -5.57 8.24
#